data_8ffcda97f361aa284aabbbc86973b05e
#
_entry.id   8ffcda97f361aa284aabbbc86973b05e
#
_cell.length_a   1.000
_cell.length_b   1.000
_cell.length_c   1.000
_cell.angle_alpha   90.00
_cell.angle_beta   90.00
_cell.angle_gamma   90.00
#
_symmetry.space_group_name_H-M   'P 1'
#
loop_
_entity.id
_entity.type
_entity.pdbx_description
1 polymer ?
#
loop_
_entity_poly.entity_id
_entity_poly.type
_entity_poly.pdbx_seq_one_letter_code
_entity_poly.pdbx_strand_id
1 'polypeptide(L)'
;MTIEEFIRTNHICQYPLHSFGINSVAYNHEDAIKIIGYARDNVIPILGGDWLYYKNNKIVLPIDYGDGWYCERKENESLKDYVYRSCSEAERAIRR
;
A
#
# COMPACT_ATOMS: atom_id res chain seq x y z
N MET A 1 -13.39 -12.13 -4.76
CA MET A 1 -12.19 -12.32 -3.92
C MET A 1 -11.82 -11.00 -3.26
N THR A 2 -11.59 -11.02 -1.96
CA THR A 2 -11.15 -9.83 -1.21
C THR A 2 -9.65 -9.64 -1.32
N ILE A 3 -9.14 -8.48 -0.87
CA ILE A 3 -7.70 -8.25 -0.82
C ILE A 3 -7.02 -9.28 0.10
N GLU A 4 -7.64 -9.62 1.22
CA GLU A 4 -7.12 -10.61 2.16
C GLU A 4 -7.00 -11.99 1.49
N GLU A 5 -8.00 -12.37 0.71
CA GLU A 5 -7.95 -13.63 -0.03
C GLU A 5 -6.88 -13.61 -1.12
N PHE A 6 -6.71 -12.49 -1.80
CA PHE A 6 -5.66 -12.31 -2.80
C PHE A 6 -4.27 -12.48 -2.16
N ILE A 7 -4.06 -11.84 -1.02
CA ILE A 7 -2.80 -11.92 -0.28
C ILE A 7 -2.48 -13.37 0.10
N ARG A 8 -3.47 -14.08 0.62
CA ARG A 8 -3.31 -15.48 1.03
C ARG A 8 -3.06 -16.37 -0.18
N THR A 9 -3.84 -16.23 -1.24
CA THR A 9 -3.75 -17.07 -2.43
C THR A 9 -2.41 -16.91 -3.16
N ASN A 10 -1.84 -15.70 -3.13
CA ASN A 10 -0.59 -15.40 -3.81
C ASN A 10 0.62 -15.52 -2.87
N HIS A 11 0.44 -16.05 -1.67
CA HIS A 11 1.51 -16.27 -0.70
C HIS A 11 2.31 -15.00 -0.41
N ILE A 12 1.63 -13.85 -0.34
CA ILE A 12 2.27 -12.57 -0.06
C ILE A 12 2.64 -12.51 1.40
N CYS A 13 3.92 -12.19 1.68
CA CYS A 13 4.42 -12.09 3.04
C CYS A 13 3.98 -10.77 3.68
N GLN A 14 3.41 -10.87 4.88
CA GLN A 14 3.01 -9.71 5.66
C GLN A 14 3.99 -9.52 6.81
N TYR A 15 4.49 -8.31 6.96
CA TYR A 15 5.42 -7.94 8.03
C TYR A 15 4.66 -7.18 9.10
N PRO A 16 4.34 -7.81 10.26
CA PRO A 16 3.54 -7.16 11.29
C PRO A 16 4.27 -5.95 11.88
N LEU A 17 3.51 -4.91 12.20
CA LEU A 17 4.04 -3.67 12.77
C LEU A 17 3.64 -3.45 14.22
N HIS A 18 3.08 -4.47 14.87
CA HIS A 18 2.58 -4.33 16.24
C HIS A 18 3.68 -4.01 17.25
N SER A 19 4.94 -4.41 16.98
CA SER A 19 6.08 -4.06 17.84
C SER A 19 6.34 -2.55 17.89
N PHE A 20 5.80 -1.80 16.92
CA PHE A 20 5.87 -0.33 16.89
C PHE A 20 4.57 0.32 17.37
N GLY A 21 3.62 -0.48 17.90
CA GLY A 21 2.33 0.03 18.30
C GLY A 21 1.37 0.30 17.13
N ILE A 22 1.68 -0.23 15.96
CA ILE A 22 0.87 -0.01 14.76
C ILE A 22 0.06 -1.28 14.46
N ASN A 23 -1.27 -1.13 14.39
CA ASN A 23 -2.16 -2.26 14.09
C ASN A 23 -2.31 -2.42 12.58
N SER A 24 -1.23 -2.80 11.92
CA SER A 24 -1.19 -3.00 10.48
C SER A 24 -0.02 -3.88 10.10
N VAL A 25 0.17 -4.08 8.81
CA VAL A 25 1.28 -4.86 8.26
C VAL A 25 1.92 -4.09 7.11
N ALA A 26 3.17 -4.43 6.82
CA ALA A 26 3.89 -3.90 5.67
C ALA A 26 4.11 -4.99 4.63
N TYR A 27 4.42 -4.60 3.41
CA TYR A 27 4.71 -5.50 2.30
C TYR A 27 6.00 -5.08 1.63
N ASN A 28 6.68 -6.03 0.99
CA ASN A 28 7.85 -5.67 0.19
C ASN A 28 7.39 -4.98 -1.10
N HIS A 29 8.35 -4.40 -1.82
CA HIS A 29 8.10 -3.60 -3.01
C HIS A 29 7.31 -4.39 -4.08
N GLU A 30 7.78 -5.58 -4.41
CA GLU A 30 7.17 -6.39 -5.48
C GLU A 30 5.74 -6.80 -5.14
N ASP A 31 5.51 -7.23 -3.90
CA ASP A 31 4.20 -7.64 -3.45
C ASP A 31 3.24 -6.46 -3.35
N ALA A 32 3.73 -5.29 -2.95
CA ALA A 32 2.92 -4.08 -2.92
C ALA A 32 2.42 -3.73 -4.33
N ILE A 33 3.27 -3.85 -5.35
CA ILE A 33 2.87 -3.62 -6.73
C ILE A 33 1.79 -4.60 -7.18
N LYS A 34 1.90 -5.87 -6.78
CA LYS A 34 0.87 -6.88 -7.09
C LYS A 34 -0.47 -6.53 -6.44
N ILE A 35 -0.45 -6.08 -5.19
CA ILE A 35 -1.66 -5.68 -4.48
C ILE A 35 -2.32 -4.48 -5.16
N ILE A 36 -1.52 -3.50 -5.60
CA ILE A 36 -2.04 -2.34 -6.33
C ILE A 36 -2.71 -2.77 -7.64
N GLY A 37 -2.10 -3.70 -8.37
CA GLY A 37 -2.69 -4.23 -9.60
C GLY A 37 -4.03 -4.90 -9.35
N TYR A 38 -4.12 -5.71 -8.30
CA TYR A 38 -5.37 -6.33 -7.90
C TYR A 38 -6.43 -5.27 -7.53
N ALA A 39 -6.03 -4.26 -6.75
CA ALA A 39 -6.93 -3.19 -6.34
C ALA A 39 -7.48 -2.43 -7.55
N ARG A 40 -6.61 -2.11 -8.52
CA ARG A 40 -7.03 -1.44 -9.74
C ARG A 40 -8.06 -2.26 -10.51
N ASP A 41 -7.81 -3.55 -10.67
CA ASP A 41 -8.69 -4.44 -11.45
C ASP A 41 -10.03 -4.68 -10.77
N ASN A 42 -10.10 -4.51 -9.47
CA ASN A 42 -11.31 -4.78 -8.67
C ASN A 42 -11.97 -3.51 -8.13
N VAL A 43 -11.57 -2.35 -8.66
CA VAL A 43 -12.15 -1.05 -8.33
C VAL A 43 -12.06 -0.75 -6.83
N ILE A 44 -10.86 -0.95 -6.27
CA ILE A 44 -10.57 -0.66 -4.86
C ILE A 44 -9.56 0.49 -4.81
N PRO A 45 -9.90 1.62 -4.19
CA PRO A 45 -8.96 2.74 -4.12
C PRO A 45 -7.85 2.51 -3.10
N ILE A 46 -6.68 3.09 -3.37
CA ILE A 46 -5.55 3.10 -2.44
C ILE A 46 -5.45 4.50 -1.86
N LEU A 47 -5.85 4.67 -0.61
CA LEU A 47 -5.95 5.99 0.02
C LEU A 47 -4.59 6.62 0.29
N GLY A 48 -3.56 5.81 0.49
CA GLY A 48 -2.22 6.29 0.79
C GLY A 48 -1.35 5.18 1.29
N GLY A 49 -0.17 5.53 1.76
CA GLY A 49 0.75 4.58 2.34
C GLY A 49 1.97 5.26 2.93
N ASP A 50 2.81 4.46 3.55
CA ASP A 50 4.04 4.91 4.17
C ASP A 50 5.19 4.02 3.72
N TRP A 51 6.39 4.61 3.59
CA TRP A 51 7.59 3.84 3.34
C TRP A 51 8.24 3.47 4.66
N LEU A 52 8.68 2.21 4.74
CA LEU A 52 9.47 1.72 5.85
C LEU A 52 10.79 1.20 5.30
N TYR A 53 11.83 1.23 6.13
CA TYR A 53 13.13 0.72 5.75
C TYR A 53 13.34 -0.68 6.31
N TYR A 54 14.08 -1.50 5.56
CA TYR A 54 14.44 -2.84 5.99
C TYR A 54 15.95 -2.89 6.10
N LYS A 55 16.44 -2.97 7.32
CA LYS A 55 17.88 -3.01 7.61
C LYS A 55 18.18 -4.12 8.61
N ASN A 56 19.25 -4.86 8.36
CA ASN A 56 19.71 -5.93 9.27
C ASN A 56 18.58 -6.89 9.66
N ASN A 57 17.76 -7.28 8.67
CA ASN A 57 16.61 -8.17 8.86
C ASN A 57 15.53 -7.61 9.79
N LYS A 58 15.47 -6.30 9.95
CA LYS A 58 14.47 -5.63 10.78
C LYS A 58 13.82 -4.48 10.02
N ILE A 59 12.55 -4.26 10.30
CA ILE A 59 11.84 -3.08 9.82
C ILE A 59 12.24 -1.90 10.71
N VAL A 60 12.61 -0.79 10.07
CA VAL A 60 13.01 0.44 10.75
C VAL A 60 12.07 1.54 10.31
N LEU A 61 11.47 2.25 11.27
CA LEU A 61 10.65 3.41 10.97
C LEU A 61 11.54 4.56 10.54
N PRO A 62 11.12 5.36 9.55
CA PRO A 62 11.88 6.56 9.18
C PRO A 62 11.86 7.54 10.35
N ILE A 63 12.98 8.27 10.50
CA ILE A 63 13.14 9.27 11.55
C ILE A 63 12.12 10.39 11.35
N ASP A 64 11.76 10.64 10.10
CA ASP A 64 10.84 11.70 9.71
C ASP A 64 9.50 11.08 9.34
N TYR A 65 8.47 11.33 10.15
CA TYR A 65 7.13 10.80 9.93
C TYR A 65 6.46 11.35 8.66
N GLY A 66 7.15 12.18 7.90
CA GLY A 66 6.63 12.76 6.67
C GLY A 66 6.77 11.90 5.42
N ASP A 67 7.38 10.72 5.54
CA ASP A 67 7.61 9.86 4.37
C ASP A 67 6.40 8.97 4.10
N GLY A 68 5.39 9.56 3.50
CA GLY A 68 4.21 8.85 3.08
C GLY A 68 3.54 9.59 1.94
N TRP A 69 2.47 9.01 1.42
CA TRP A 69 1.65 9.68 0.42
C TRP A 69 0.19 9.50 0.78
N TYR A 70 -0.64 10.40 0.29
CA TYR A 70 -2.07 10.37 0.54
C TYR A 70 -2.79 10.82 -0.72
N CYS A 71 -3.83 10.08 -1.12
CA CYS A 71 -4.58 10.38 -2.32
C CYS A 71 -6.06 10.47 -1.98
N GLU A 72 -6.54 11.69 -1.80
CA GLU A 72 -7.92 11.95 -1.43
C GLU A 72 -8.81 12.02 -2.68
N ARG A 73 -10.03 11.51 -2.57
CA ARG A 73 -11.00 11.58 -3.64
C ARG A 73 -11.42 13.03 -3.85
N LYS A 74 -11.39 13.47 -5.10
CA LYS A 74 -11.80 14.83 -5.45
C LYS A 74 -13.31 14.94 -5.50
N GLU A 75 -13.83 16.14 -5.26
CA GLU A 75 -15.24 16.43 -5.43
C GLU A 75 -15.64 16.15 -6.88
N ASN A 76 -16.76 15.49 -7.08
CA ASN A 76 -17.28 15.08 -8.40
C ASN A 76 -16.42 14.05 -9.15
N GLU A 77 -15.43 13.48 -8.50
CA GLU A 77 -14.64 12.39 -9.10
C GLU A 77 -15.41 11.08 -8.97
N SER A 78 -15.57 10.32 -10.07
CA SER A 78 -16.20 9.02 -10.01
C SER A 78 -15.34 8.04 -9.23
N LEU A 79 -15.95 6.97 -8.70
CA LEU A 79 -15.17 5.93 -8.01
C LEU A 79 -14.13 5.33 -8.94
N LYS A 80 -14.49 5.05 -10.18
CA LYS A 80 -13.58 4.46 -11.17
C LYS A 80 -12.38 5.36 -11.43
N ASP A 81 -12.61 6.66 -11.61
CA ASP A 81 -11.54 7.62 -11.84
C ASP A 81 -10.63 7.77 -10.62
N TYR A 82 -11.24 7.78 -9.43
CA TYR A 82 -10.48 7.83 -8.19
C TYR A 82 -9.60 6.59 -8.02
N VAL A 83 -10.15 5.39 -8.27
CA VAL A 83 -9.39 4.15 -8.18
C VAL A 83 -8.20 4.19 -9.13
N TYR A 84 -8.42 4.59 -10.38
CA TYR A 84 -7.34 4.66 -11.36
C TYR A 84 -6.25 5.64 -10.91
N ARG A 85 -6.65 6.84 -10.46
CA ARG A 85 -5.70 7.86 -10.02
C ARG A 85 -4.96 7.44 -8.75
N SER A 86 -5.68 6.92 -7.75
CA SER A 86 -5.08 6.52 -6.47
C SER A 86 -4.12 5.34 -6.65
N CYS A 87 -4.47 4.36 -7.45
CA CYS A 87 -3.58 3.24 -7.74
C CYS A 87 -2.35 3.69 -8.52
N SER A 88 -2.50 4.62 -9.46
CA SER A 88 -1.37 5.17 -10.20
C SER A 88 -0.42 5.97 -9.30
N GLU A 89 -0.98 6.76 -8.37
CA GLU A 89 -0.17 7.49 -7.39
C GLU A 89 0.57 6.52 -6.45
N ALA A 90 -0.09 5.46 -6.00
CA ALA A 90 0.54 4.45 -5.16
C ALA A 90 1.68 3.76 -5.89
N GLU A 91 1.46 3.36 -7.13
CA GLU A 91 2.50 2.71 -7.94
C GLU A 91 3.69 3.63 -8.16
N ARG A 92 3.44 4.91 -8.47
CA ARG A 92 4.51 5.90 -8.63
C ARG A 92 5.29 6.08 -7.33
N ALA A 93 4.60 6.15 -6.19
CA ALA A 93 5.24 6.30 -4.89
C ALA A 93 6.15 5.12 -4.58
N ILE A 94 5.70 3.90 -4.85
CA ILE A 94 6.46 2.69 -4.55
C ILE A 94 7.66 2.55 -5.49
N ARG A 95 7.55 2.98 -6.73
CA ARG A 95 8.63 2.87 -7.71
C ARG A 95 9.69 3.98 -7.62
N ARG A 96 9.52 4.93 -6.74
CA ARG A 96 10.48 6.02 -6.55
C ARG A 96 11.84 5.55 -6.09
#